data_7c44a265ea092244e96e0c9c5ad63d13
#
_entry.id   7c44a265ea092244e96e0c9c5ad63d13
#
_cell.length_a   1.000
_cell.length_b   1.000
_cell.length_c   1.000
_cell.angle_alpha   90.00
_cell.angle_beta   90.00
_cell.angle_gamma   90.00
#
_symmetry.space_group_name_H-M   'P 1'
#
loop_
_entity.id
_entity.type
_entity.pdbx_description
1 polymer ?
#
loop_
_entity_poly.entity_id
_entity_poly.type
_entity_poly.pdbx_seq_one_letter_code
_entity_poly.pdbx_strand_id
1 'polypeptide(L)'
;MSKIKILTIVDMQNDYMKGGPMAVKGADELVPIINELIKNGEYDAIIATQDWHPSNHISFASTHDKEPFSKIKVMDKETGKEEILTLLPRHCVARTYGSAIVDGLKKKKDYI
;
A
#
# COMPACT_ATOMS: atom_id res chain seq x y z
N MET A 1 20.05 -28.64 -7.57
CA MET A 1 18.71 -28.05 -7.51
C MET A 1 18.77 -26.56 -7.80
N SER A 2 18.04 -26.13 -8.78
CA SER A 2 17.91 -24.71 -9.08
C SER A 2 17.04 -24.01 -8.03
N LYS A 3 17.41 -22.81 -7.63
CA LYS A 3 16.64 -21.96 -6.73
C LYS A 3 15.93 -20.87 -7.52
N ILE A 4 14.71 -20.61 -7.16
CA ILE A 4 13.96 -19.49 -7.71
C ILE A 4 14.21 -18.27 -6.83
N LYS A 5 14.56 -17.15 -7.45
CA LYS A 5 14.84 -15.89 -6.76
C LYS A 5 13.79 -14.86 -7.15
N ILE A 6 13.04 -14.39 -6.18
CA ILE A 6 11.95 -13.44 -6.40
C ILE A 6 12.20 -12.18 -5.58
N LEU A 7 12.06 -11.02 -6.21
CA LEU A 7 12.02 -9.72 -5.52
C LEU A 7 10.56 -9.33 -5.37
N THR A 8 10.11 -9.14 -4.13
CA THR A 8 8.77 -8.65 -3.84
C THR A 8 8.85 -7.22 -3.35
N ILE A 9 8.22 -6.30 -4.07
CA ILE A 9 8.13 -4.88 -3.75
C ILE A 9 6.75 -4.64 -3.15
N VAL A 10 6.70 -4.29 -1.86
CA VAL A 10 5.44 -4.22 -1.12
C VAL A 10 4.97 -2.78 -1.01
N ASP A 11 3.82 -2.49 -1.64
CA ASP A 11 3.03 -1.26 -1.45
C ASP A 11 3.82 0.04 -1.63
N MET A 12 4.66 0.11 -2.64
CA MET A 12 5.37 1.34 -2.99
C MET A 12 4.48 2.28 -3.81
N GLN A 13 3.50 2.85 -3.11
CA GLN A 13 2.42 3.64 -3.71
C GLN A 13 2.50 5.10 -3.26
N ASN A 14 1.97 6.00 -4.08
CA ASN A 14 2.08 7.44 -3.85
C ASN A 14 1.52 7.89 -2.50
N ASP A 15 0.40 7.32 -2.05
CA ASP A 15 -0.21 7.72 -0.78
C ASP A 15 0.62 7.39 0.46
N TYR A 16 1.60 6.50 0.33
CA TYR A 16 2.53 6.17 1.43
C TYR A 16 3.82 6.98 1.39
N MET A 17 3.99 7.83 0.38
CA MET A 17 5.18 8.66 0.23
C MET A 17 4.99 10.00 0.96
N LYS A 18 6.08 10.74 1.08
CA LYS A 18 6.08 12.07 1.72
C LYS A 18 5.01 12.97 1.09
N GLY A 19 4.18 13.57 1.94
CA GLY A 19 3.08 14.41 1.49
C GLY A 19 1.78 13.67 1.24
N GLY A 20 1.79 12.36 1.26
CA GLY A 20 0.57 11.54 1.11
C GLY A 20 -0.22 11.44 2.41
N PRO A 21 -1.50 11.02 2.33
CA PRO A 21 -2.37 10.92 3.51
C PRO A 21 -1.95 9.87 4.52
N MET A 22 -1.22 8.84 4.09
CA MET A 22 -0.71 7.76 4.94
C MET A 22 0.81 7.65 4.83
N ALA A 23 1.50 8.79 4.75
CA ALA A 23 2.95 8.82 4.57
C ALA A 23 3.68 7.97 5.62
N VAL A 24 4.62 7.17 5.14
CA VAL A 24 5.50 6.38 6.00
C VAL A 24 6.87 7.05 6.00
N LYS A 25 7.37 7.38 7.18
CA LYS A 25 8.68 8.04 7.32
C LYS A 25 9.77 7.19 6.68
N GLY A 26 10.54 7.81 5.79
CA GLY A 26 11.65 7.15 5.10
C GLY A 26 11.25 6.33 3.88
N ALA A 27 9.97 6.25 3.53
CA ALA A 27 9.52 5.45 2.40
C ALA A 27 10.15 5.90 1.07
N ASP A 28 10.27 7.22 0.88
CA ASP A 28 10.86 7.78 -0.35
C ASP A 28 12.32 7.36 -0.53
N GLU A 29 13.03 7.16 0.56
CA GLU A 29 14.43 6.72 0.52
C GLU A 29 14.60 5.30 -0.01
N LEU A 30 13.54 4.50 0.02
CA LEU A 30 13.56 3.15 -0.52
C LEU A 30 13.59 3.11 -2.04
N VAL A 31 13.11 4.15 -2.71
CA VAL A 31 13.03 4.17 -4.18
C VAL A 31 14.40 3.92 -4.82
N PRO A 32 15.47 4.67 -4.49
CA PRO A 32 16.77 4.39 -5.08
C PRO A 32 17.34 3.03 -4.66
N ILE A 33 17.04 2.58 -3.44
CA ILE A 33 17.51 1.28 -2.95
C ILE A 33 16.86 0.16 -3.76
N ILE A 34 15.55 0.23 -3.96
CA ILE A 34 14.82 -0.76 -4.75
C ILE A 34 15.30 -0.76 -6.20
N ASN A 35 15.50 0.43 -6.78
CA ASN A 35 16.01 0.54 -8.15
C ASN A 35 17.40 -0.11 -8.29
N GLU A 36 18.24 0.03 -7.28
CA GLU A 36 19.56 -0.62 -7.27
C GLU A 36 19.42 -2.14 -7.23
N LEU A 37 18.50 -2.65 -6.40
CA LEU A 37 18.22 -4.09 -6.35
C LEU A 37 17.71 -4.61 -7.70
N ILE A 38 16.82 -3.87 -8.35
CA ILE A 38 16.29 -4.26 -9.66
C ILE A 38 17.42 -4.31 -10.70
N LYS A 39 18.29 -3.31 -10.69
CA LYS A 39 19.38 -3.17 -11.65
C LYS A 39 20.43 -4.28 -11.51
N ASN A 40 20.85 -4.57 -10.29
CA ASN A 40 21.99 -5.42 -10.00
C ASN A 40 21.62 -6.84 -9.61
N GLY A 41 20.35 -7.10 -9.27
CA GLY A 41 19.88 -8.43 -8.92
C GLY A 41 19.47 -9.23 -10.14
N GLU A 42 19.71 -10.52 -10.07
CA GLU A 42 19.20 -11.46 -11.06
C GLU A 42 18.02 -12.18 -10.44
N TYR A 43 16.82 -11.79 -10.84
CA TYR A 43 15.56 -12.35 -10.31
C TYR A 43 14.81 -13.11 -11.40
N ASP A 44 14.22 -14.23 -11.02
CA ASP A 44 13.35 -14.98 -11.90
C ASP A 44 12.01 -14.28 -12.09
N ALA A 45 11.56 -13.54 -11.05
CA ALA A 45 10.35 -12.73 -11.11
C ALA A 45 10.47 -11.52 -10.19
N ILE A 46 9.79 -10.44 -10.54
CA ILE A 46 9.63 -9.25 -9.70
C ILE A 46 8.14 -9.05 -9.49
N ILE A 47 7.71 -9.06 -8.23
CA ILE A 47 6.31 -8.90 -7.84
C ILE A 47 6.17 -7.56 -7.15
N ALA A 48 5.20 -6.75 -7.60
CA ALA A 48 4.84 -5.50 -6.95
C ALA A 48 3.42 -5.61 -6.40
N THR A 49 3.25 -5.34 -5.12
CA THR A 49 1.93 -5.35 -4.50
C THR A 49 1.36 -3.94 -4.42
N GLN A 50 0.03 -3.84 -4.40
CA GLN A 50 -0.69 -2.58 -4.24
C GLN A 50 -1.88 -2.78 -3.32
N ASP A 51 -2.02 -1.88 -2.34
CA ASP A 51 -3.29 -1.68 -1.68
C ASP A 51 -4.29 -1.12 -2.69
N TRP A 52 -5.53 -1.57 -2.63
CA TRP A 52 -6.52 -1.24 -3.64
C TRP A 52 -7.90 -1.19 -3.00
N HIS A 53 -8.32 0.01 -2.56
CA HIS A 53 -9.55 0.17 -1.81
C HIS A 53 -10.67 0.77 -2.66
N PRO A 54 -11.93 0.36 -2.43
CA PRO A 54 -13.06 1.14 -2.95
C PRO A 54 -13.12 2.49 -2.23
N SER A 55 -13.70 3.48 -2.88
CA SER A 55 -13.78 4.85 -2.33
C SER A 55 -14.56 4.94 -1.01
N ASN A 56 -15.43 3.98 -0.75
CA ASN A 56 -16.25 3.90 0.45
C ASN A 56 -15.83 2.78 1.41
N HIS A 57 -14.54 2.43 1.41
CA HIS A 57 -14.05 1.35 2.27
C HIS A 57 -14.39 1.63 3.74
N ILE A 58 -14.74 0.57 4.47
CA ILE A 58 -15.17 0.67 5.87
C ILE A 58 -14.11 1.29 6.78
N SER A 59 -12.83 1.16 6.47
CA SER A 59 -11.75 1.72 7.27
C SER A 59 -11.57 3.22 7.11
N PHE A 60 -12.23 3.84 6.14
CA PHE A 60 -12.06 5.26 5.89
C PHE A 60 -12.98 6.11 6.77
N ALA A 61 -12.40 7.15 7.39
CA ALA A 61 -13.15 8.08 8.21
C ALA A 61 -14.29 8.75 7.42
N SER A 62 -14.04 9.08 6.15
CA SER A 62 -15.04 9.71 5.28
C SER A 62 -16.27 8.85 5.06
N THR A 63 -16.17 7.53 5.10
CA THR A 63 -17.29 6.61 4.96
C THR A 63 -18.29 6.75 6.12
N HIS A 64 -17.81 7.21 7.28
CA HIS A 64 -18.60 7.34 8.50
C HIS A 64 -18.87 8.80 8.90
N ASP A 65 -18.54 9.76 8.05
CA ASP A 65 -18.62 11.21 8.36
C ASP A 65 -17.86 11.57 9.63
N LYS A 66 -16.69 10.98 9.81
CA LYS A 66 -15.82 11.17 10.98
C LYS A 66 -14.46 11.71 10.57
N GLU A 67 -13.73 12.22 11.56
CA GLU A 67 -12.36 12.66 11.34
C GLU A 67 -11.39 11.48 11.30
N PRO A 68 -10.31 11.57 10.50
CA PRO A 68 -9.27 10.55 10.51
C PRO A 68 -8.73 10.32 11.93
N PHE A 69 -8.42 9.05 12.20
CA PHE A 69 -7.91 8.55 13.49
C PHE A 69 -8.91 8.55 14.64
N SER A 70 -10.17 8.92 14.38
CA SER A 70 -11.23 8.65 15.36
C SER A 70 -11.54 7.16 15.41
N LYS A 71 -12.17 6.73 16.49
CA LYS A 71 -12.47 5.31 16.71
C LYS A 71 -13.96 5.07 16.72
N ILE A 72 -14.37 3.96 16.12
CA ILE A 72 -15.75 3.48 16.14
C ILE A 72 -15.79 2.05 16.65
N LYS A 73 -16.96 1.65 17.15
CA LYS A 73 -17.20 0.26 17.50
C LYS A 73 -17.86 -0.45 16.32
N VAL A 74 -17.30 -1.60 15.97
CA VAL A 74 -17.87 -2.47 14.94
C VAL A 74 -18.08 -3.85 15.53
N MET A 75 -19.06 -4.57 15.03
CA MET A 75 -19.31 -5.94 15.46
C MET A 75 -18.75 -6.90 14.42
N ASP A 76 -17.93 -7.82 14.88
CA ASP A 76 -17.47 -8.92 14.06
C ASP A 76 -18.62 -9.89 13.86
N LYS A 77 -19.06 -10.06 12.62
CA LYS A 77 -20.20 -10.90 12.27
C LYS A 77 -19.93 -12.39 12.53
N GLU A 78 -18.67 -12.80 12.48
CA GLU A 78 -18.31 -14.20 12.70
C GLU A 78 -18.28 -14.57 14.19
N THR A 79 -17.72 -13.68 15.03
CA THR A 79 -17.54 -13.94 16.45
C THR A 79 -18.61 -13.33 17.33
N GLY A 80 -19.37 -12.35 16.81
CA GLY A 80 -20.35 -11.59 17.60
C GLY A 80 -19.72 -10.61 18.59
N LYS A 81 -18.41 -10.43 18.55
CA LYS A 81 -17.69 -9.54 19.47
C LYS A 81 -17.62 -8.13 18.93
N GLU A 82 -17.68 -7.15 19.82
CA GLU A 82 -17.41 -5.76 19.47
C GLU A 82 -15.89 -5.55 19.36
N GLU A 83 -15.48 -4.85 18.29
CA GLU A 83 -14.10 -4.45 18.10
C GLU A 83 -14.05 -2.95 17.90
N ILE A 84 -12.93 -2.33 18.30
CA ILE A 84 -12.68 -0.91 18.07
C ILE A 84 -11.88 -0.78 16.79
N LEU A 85 -12.45 -0.05 15.81
CA LEU A 85 -11.77 0.24 14.55
C LEU A 85 -11.28 1.67 14.57
N THR A 86 -9.98 1.88 14.37
CA THR A 86 -9.41 3.22 14.17
C THR A 86 -9.61 3.58 12.70
N LEU A 87 -10.30 4.69 12.45
CA LEU A 87 -10.59 5.15 11.11
C LEU A 87 -9.38 5.84 10.51
N LEU A 88 -9.17 5.63 9.23
CA LEU A 88 -8.01 6.14 8.51
C LEU A 88 -8.42 7.20 7.50
N PRO A 89 -7.50 8.09 7.10
CA PRO A 89 -7.71 8.92 5.93
C PRO A 89 -7.94 8.05 4.69
N ARG A 90 -8.64 8.57 3.71
CA ARG A 90 -8.75 7.90 2.41
C ARG A 90 -7.35 7.75 1.82
N HIS A 91 -7.04 6.54 1.40
CA HIS A 91 -5.74 6.25 0.80
C HIS A 91 -5.84 5.04 -0.13
N CYS A 92 -4.98 5.00 -1.11
CA CYS A 92 -4.89 3.88 -2.06
C CYS A 92 -6.25 3.48 -2.63
N VAL A 93 -7.04 4.50 -2.99
CA VAL A 93 -8.34 4.27 -3.63
C VAL A 93 -8.10 3.80 -5.06
N ALA A 94 -8.80 2.74 -5.45
CA ALA A 94 -8.65 2.12 -6.75
C ALA A 94 -8.66 3.15 -7.89
N ARG A 95 -7.76 3.02 -8.82
CA ARG A 95 -7.65 3.84 -10.05
C ARG A 95 -7.36 5.31 -9.80
N THR A 96 -6.77 5.66 -8.64
CA THR A 96 -6.34 7.04 -8.35
C THR A 96 -4.82 7.16 -8.41
N TYR A 97 -4.34 8.40 -8.47
CA TYR A 97 -2.91 8.68 -8.35
C TYR A 97 -2.33 8.11 -7.06
N GLY A 98 -3.09 8.21 -5.95
CA GLY A 98 -2.63 7.73 -4.64
C GLY A 98 -2.36 6.24 -4.60
N SER A 99 -3.15 5.43 -5.32
CA SER A 99 -2.95 3.98 -5.37
C SER A 99 -1.88 3.56 -6.36
N ALA A 100 -1.45 4.43 -7.26
CA ALA A 100 -0.46 4.09 -8.27
C ALA A 100 0.92 3.85 -7.64
N ILE A 101 1.68 2.95 -8.26
CA ILE A 101 3.07 2.70 -7.88
C ILE A 101 3.89 3.97 -8.17
N VAL A 102 4.81 4.30 -7.27
CA VAL A 102 5.65 5.49 -7.36
C VAL A 102 6.39 5.54 -8.69
N ASP A 103 6.29 6.68 -9.39
CA ASP A 103 6.89 6.87 -10.71
C ASP A 103 8.41 6.69 -10.73
N GLY A 104 9.07 7.00 -9.62
CA GLY A 104 10.53 6.87 -9.51
C GLY A 104 11.04 5.43 -9.54
N LEU A 105 10.16 4.43 -9.32
CA LEU A 105 10.57 3.05 -9.43
C LEU A 105 10.75 2.63 -10.88
N LYS A 106 11.83 1.92 -11.15
CA LYS A 106 12.07 1.38 -12.49
C LYS A 106 11.02 0.31 -12.79
N LYS A 107 10.28 0.55 -13.87
CA LYS A 107 9.29 -0.43 -14.34
C LYS A 107 9.98 -1.43 -15.24
N LYS A 108 9.77 -2.70 -14.95
CA LYS A 108 10.13 -3.78 -15.87
C LYS A 108 8.85 -4.34 -16.47
N LYS A 109 8.94 -4.76 -17.74
CA LYS A 109 7.82 -5.37 -18.46
C LYS A 109 7.25 -6.59 -17.73
N ASP A 110 8.05 -7.20 -16.86
CA ASP A 110 7.75 -8.49 -16.24
C ASP A 110 7.26 -8.38 -14.79
N TYR A 111 6.82 -7.19 -14.34
CA TYR A 111 6.21 -7.04 -13.03
C TYR A 111 4.88 -7.77 -12.97
N ILE A 112 4.73 -8.54 -11.94
CA ILE A 112 3.49 -9.21 -11.64
C ILE A 112 2.75 -8.44 -10.55
#